data_77761e62af42759e3c6299579d86874a
#
_entry.id   77761e62af42759e3c6299579d86874a
#
_cell.length_a   1.000
_cell.length_b   1.000
_cell.length_c   1.000
_cell.angle_alpha   90.00
_cell.angle_beta   90.00
_cell.angle_gamma   90.00
#
_symmetry.space_group_name_H-M   'P 1'
#
loop_
_entity.id
_entity.type
_entity.pdbx_description
1 polymer ?
#
loop_
_entity_poly.entity_id
_entity_poly.type
_entity_poly.pdbx_seq_one_letter_code
_entity_poly.pdbx_strand_id
1 'polypeptide(L)'
;MPRKTLLLNASYEVLSFIPERKVFKLLFKEKVEVVSNWDEIITWGNGKIKHPSILRLKTHVKRNYFNSNFSRKALVKRDRSTCQYCGKKLTASQITIDHVLPRAQGGITSFLNCVVSCQICNNAKADKTPEQAGMKLLKRPTHPSFNAAYFVADPQEYWHKDWDDFLQG
;
A
#
# COMPACT_ATOMS: atom_id res chain seq x y z
N MET A 1 -18.38 10.69 -0.20
CA MET A 1 -16.92 10.93 -0.04
C MET A 1 -16.32 11.27 -1.40
N PRO A 2 -15.26 12.08 -1.48
CA PRO A 2 -14.68 12.44 -2.78
C PRO A 2 -14.14 11.19 -3.49
N ARG A 3 -14.46 11.06 -4.76
CA ARG A 3 -13.96 9.97 -5.61
C ARG A 3 -12.44 10.04 -5.75
N LYS A 4 -11.81 8.90 -5.94
CA LYS A 4 -10.35 8.80 -6.12
C LYS A 4 -10.02 8.57 -7.58
N THR A 5 -8.83 8.98 -7.97
CA THR A 5 -8.27 8.74 -9.29
C THR A 5 -7.08 7.79 -9.15
N LEU A 6 -7.05 6.74 -9.96
CA LEU A 6 -5.91 5.84 -10.07
C LEU A 6 -4.81 6.53 -10.89
N LEU A 7 -3.60 6.64 -10.33
CA LEU A 7 -2.44 7.17 -11.04
C LEU A 7 -1.54 6.02 -11.48
N LEU A 8 -1.29 5.96 -12.78
CA LEU A 8 -0.37 5.02 -13.41
C LEU A 8 0.95 5.71 -13.77
N ASN A 9 2.01 4.93 -13.82
CA ASN A 9 3.29 5.31 -14.42
C ASN A 9 3.16 5.36 -15.95
N ALA A 10 4.15 5.89 -16.65
CA ALA A 10 4.23 5.83 -18.11
C ALA A 10 4.26 4.39 -18.64
N SER A 11 4.75 3.44 -17.85
CA SER A 11 4.75 1.99 -18.12
C SER A 11 3.45 1.27 -17.76
N TYR A 12 2.37 2.00 -17.43
CA TYR A 12 1.09 1.46 -16.93
C TYR A 12 1.16 0.77 -15.56
N GLU A 13 2.30 0.81 -14.88
CA GLU A 13 2.38 0.35 -13.49
C GLU A 13 1.55 1.24 -12.57
N VAL A 14 0.82 0.63 -11.67
CA VAL A 14 0.03 1.35 -10.68
C VAL A 14 0.94 2.05 -9.67
N LEU A 15 0.81 3.36 -9.53
CA LEU A 15 1.58 4.16 -8.60
C LEU A 15 0.84 4.43 -7.29
N SER A 16 -0.37 4.95 -7.37
CA SER A 16 -1.17 5.32 -6.18
C SER A 16 -2.58 5.74 -6.56
N PHE A 17 -3.46 5.80 -5.57
CA PHE A 17 -4.67 6.62 -5.67
C PHE A 17 -4.37 8.05 -5.24
N ILE A 18 -4.90 9.01 -5.97
CA ILE A 18 -4.70 10.42 -5.69
C ILE A 18 -6.03 11.14 -5.45
N PRO A 19 -6.05 12.14 -4.56
CA PRO A 19 -7.22 12.98 -4.34
C PRO A 19 -7.39 13.98 -5.49
N GLU A 20 -8.61 14.48 -5.65
CA GLU A 20 -9.02 15.44 -6.69
C GLU A 20 -8.08 16.65 -6.81
N ARG A 21 -7.69 17.27 -5.68
CA ARG A 21 -6.74 18.40 -5.68
C ARG A 21 -5.41 18.09 -6.38
N LYS A 22 -4.97 16.83 -6.35
CA LYS A 22 -3.74 16.39 -7.01
C LYS A 22 -3.97 16.13 -8.49
N VAL A 23 -5.17 15.68 -8.85
CA VAL A 23 -5.61 15.50 -10.25
C VAL A 23 -5.46 16.82 -11.00
N PHE A 24 -6.08 17.90 -10.51
CA PHE A 24 -5.98 19.22 -11.13
C PHE A 24 -4.55 19.72 -11.27
N LYS A 25 -3.73 19.55 -10.22
CA LYS A 25 -2.32 19.96 -10.25
C LYS A 25 -1.51 19.24 -11.32
N LEU A 26 -1.81 17.96 -11.57
CA LEU A 26 -1.11 17.16 -12.58
C LEU A 26 -1.60 17.50 -13.99
N LEU A 27 -2.90 17.70 -14.19
CA LEU A 27 -3.50 18.12 -15.46
C LEU A 27 -2.99 19.50 -15.86
N PHE A 28 -3.04 20.47 -14.96
CA PHE A 28 -2.55 21.83 -15.22
C PHE A 28 -1.07 21.88 -15.62
N LYS A 29 -0.25 20.99 -15.04
CA LYS A 29 1.17 20.87 -15.39
C LYS A 29 1.41 20.02 -16.64
N GLU A 30 0.37 19.56 -17.31
CA GLU A 30 0.42 18.70 -18.50
C GLU A 30 1.28 17.44 -18.33
N LYS A 31 1.44 16.98 -17.07
CA LYS A 31 2.29 15.82 -16.73
C LYS A 31 1.61 14.48 -16.89
N VAL A 32 0.31 14.48 -17.15
CA VAL A 32 -0.51 13.27 -17.23
C VAL A 32 -1.40 13.27 -18.46
N GLU A 33 -1.83 12.08 -18.85
CA GLU A 33 -2.89 11.81 -19.80
C GLU A 33 -4.06 11.19 -19.08
N VAL A 34 -5.28 11.51 -19.52
CA VAL A 34 -6.51 10.88 -19.01
C VAL A 34 -6.72 9.58 -19.76
N VAL A 35 -6.73 8.46 -19.03
CA VAL A 35 -6.98 7.12 -19.60
C VAL A 35 -8.47 6.78 -19.52
N SER A 36 -9.11 7.10 -18.39
CA SER A 36 -10.54 6.87 -18.18
C SER A 36 -11.15 7.92 -17.25
N ASN A 37 -12.47 8.07 -17.30
CA ASN A 37 -13.21 9.05 -16.52
C ASN A 37 -14.38 8.40 -15.78
N TRP A 38 -14.73 8.99 -14.64
CA TRP A 38 -16.04 8.85 -14.02
C TRP A 38 -17.09 9.59 -14.89
N ASP A 39 -18.34 9.22 -14.75
CA ASP A 39 -19.45 9.95 -15.42
C ASP A 39 -19.77 11.30 -14.77
N GLU A 40 -19.02 11.68 -13.74
CA GLU A 40 -19.20 12.93 -13.01
C GLU A 40 -18.35 14.06 -13.60
N ILE A 41 -18.94 15.26 -13.56
CA ILE A 41 -18.25 16.49 -13.94
C ILE A 41 -17.74 17.17 -12.67
N ILE A 42 -16.47 17.52 -12.65
CA ILE A 42 -15.85 18.33 -11.61
C ILE A 42 -15.55 19.73 -12.15
N THR A 43 -15.72 20.73 -11.28
CA THR A 43 -15.49 22.15 -11.63
C THR A 43 -14.16 22.60 -11.03
N TRP A 44 -13.37 23.33 -11.83
CA TRP A 44 -12.14 23.96 -11.38
C TRP A 44 -12.02 25.37 -11.96
N GLY A 45 -12.07 26.36 -11.09
CA GLY A 45 -12.20 27.75 -11.53
C GLY A 45 -13.44 27.91 -12.41
N ASN A 46 -13.27 28.44 -13.62
CA ASN A 46 -14.34 28.60 -14.61
C ASN A 46 -14.48 27.38 -15.56
N GLY A 47 -13.65 26.33 -15.37
CA GLY A 47 -13.64 25.15 -16.22
C GLY A 47 -14.45 24.00 -15.65
N LYS A 48 -14.99 23.15 -16.57
CA LYS A 48 -15.66 21.88 -16.24
C LYS A 48 -14.96 20.76 -16.97
N ILE A 49 -14.59 19.69 -16.26
CA ILE A 49 -14.00 18.50 -16.85
C ILE A 49 -14.69 17.25 -16.30
N LYS A 50 -14.72 16.16 -17.06
CA LYS A 50 -15.07 14.86 -16.49
C LYS A 50 -14.03 14.48 -15.45
N HIS A 51 -14.47 13.98 -14.30
CA HIS A 51 -13.54 13.56 -13.24
C HIS A 51 -12.73 12.34 -13.72
N PRO A 52 -11.39 12.44 -13.85
CA PRO A 52 -10.62 11.29 -14.28
C PRO A 52 -10.67 10.15 -13.25
N SER A 53 -11.02 8.95 -13.69
CA SER A 53 -10.93 7.72 -12.90
C SER A 53 -9.53 7.14 -12.95
N ILE A 54 -8.84 7.30 -14.11
CA ILE A 54 -7.46 6.85 -14.32
C ILE A 54 -6.66 7.95 -15.01
N LEU A 55 -5.50 8.27 -14.44
CA LEU A 55 -4.47 9.13 -15.03
C LEU A 55 -3.18 8.35 -15.24
N ARG A 56 -2.50 8.57 -16.36
CA ARG A 56 -1.18 8.03 -16.66
C ARG A 56 -0.15 9.16 -16.72
N LEU A 57 1.02 8.98 -16.10
CA LEU A 57 2.13 9.90 -16.25
C LEU A 57 2.67 9.85 -17.69
N LYS A 58 2.99 11.01 -18.28
CA LYS A 58 3.66 11.09 -19.59
C LYS A 58 5.13 10.64 -19.51
N THR A 59 5.76 10.84 -18.35
CA THR A 59 7.17 10.49 -18.11
C THR A 59 7.27 9.37 -17.09
N HIS A 60 8.14 8.39 -17.35
CA HIS A 60 8.37 7.30 -16.42
C HIS A 60 9.05 7.81 -15.14
N VAL A 61 8.46 7.47 -13.99
CA VAL A 61 9.03 7.76 -12.67
C VAL A 61 9.57 6.45 -12.09
N LYS A 62 10.88 6.41 -11.83
CA LYS A 62 11.48 5.27 -11.14
C LYS A 62 10.87 5.14 -9.75
N ARG A 63 10.20 4.02 -9.50
CA ARG A 63 9.61 3.74 -8.20
C ARG A 63 10.70 3.36 -7.22
N ASN A 64 11.04 4.26 -6.32
CA ASN A 64 11.92 3.93 -5.20
C ASN A 64 11.13 3.15 -4.15
N TYR A 65 11.01 1.85 -4.33
CA TYR A 65 10.41 0.95 -3.33
C TYR A 65 11.14 1.03 -1.98
N PHE A 66 12.41 1.42 -2.00
CA PHE A 66 13.26 1.56 -0.80
C PHE A 66 12.91 2.78 0.05
N ASN A 67 12.20 3.78 -0.48
CA ASN A 67 11.87 5.03 0.22
C ASN A 67 10.42 5.12 0.69
N SER A 68 9.63 4.05 0.67
CA SER A 68 8.37 4.05 1.40
C SER A 68 8.69 4.01 2.90
N ASN A 69 8.48 5.14 3.57
CA ASN A 69 8.62 5.20 5.03
C ASN A 69 7.87 4.04 5.67
N PHE A 70 8.55 3.32 6.56
CA PHE A 70 7.94 2.24 7.32
C PHE A 70 6.66 2.74 8.01
N SER A 71 5.58 2.02 7.81
CA SER A 71 4.29 2.33 8.41
C SER A 71 3.71 1.08 9.06
N ARG A 72 3.43 1.16 10.39
CA ARG A 72 2.74 0.11 11.12
C ARG A 72 1.43 -0.31 10.43
N LYS A 73 0.64 0.68 9.98
CA LYS A 73 -0.63 0.43 9.29
C LYS A 73 -0.45 -0.36 8.00
N ALA A 74 0.56 -0.02 7.20
CA ALA A 74 0.87 -0.74 5.96
C ALA A 74 1.41 -2.15 6.25
N LEU A 75 2.23 -2.31 7.30
CA LEU A 75 2.73 -3.63 7.72
C LEU A 75 1.59 -4.55 8.16
N VAL A 76 0.69 -4.06 9.02
CA VAL A 76 -0.49 -4.81 9.49
C VAL A 76 -1.39 -5.25 8.33
N LYS A 77 -1.60 -4.37 7.34
CA LYS A 77 -2.31 -4.72 6.12
C LYS A 77 -1.57 -5.78 5.30
N ARG A 78 -0.25 -5.61 5.05
CA ARG A 78 0.57 -6.58 4.31
C ARG A 78 0.40 -7.99 4.88
N ASP A 79 0.47 -8.11 6.19
CA ASP A 79 0.37 -9.37 6.92
C ASP A 79 -1.08 -9.79 7.21
N ARG A 80 -2.07 -9.01 6.72
CA ARG A 80 -3.51 -9.28 6.86
C ARG A 80 -3.94 -9.46 8.31
N SER A 81 -3.39 -8.67 9.26
CA SER A 81 -3.59 -8.80 10.71
C SER A 81 -3.34 -10.24 11.22
N THR A 82 -2.39 -10.95 10.66
CA THR A 82 -2.09 -12.36 10.96
C THR A 82 -0.69 -12.47 11.54
N CYS A 83 -0.54 -13.17 12.67
CA CYS A 83 0.77 -13.48 13.23
C CYS A 83 1.60 -14.30 12.22
N GLN A 84 2.78 -13.82 11.84
CA GLN A 84 3.62 -14.47 10.83
C GLN A 84 4.40 -15.67 11.37
N TYR A 85 4.24 -16.00 12.65
CA TYR A 85 4.81 -17.20 13.26
C TYR A 85 3.78 -18.32 13.45
N CYS A 86 2.66 -18.04 14.10
CA CYS A 86 1.66 -19.08 14.41
C CYS A 86 0.42 -19.06 13.51
N GLY A 87 0.26 -18.07 12.62
CA GLY A 87 -0.88 -17.98 11.70
C GLY A 87 -2.19 -17.47 12.31
N LYS A 88 -2.22 -17.16 13.61
CA LYS A 88 -3.43 -16.67 14.28
C LYS A 88 -3.84 -15.29 13.76
N LYS A 89 -5.12 -15.11 13.45
CA LYS A 89 -5.72 -13.78 13.20
C LYS A 89 -5.76 -12.97 14.48
N LEU A 90 -5.40 -11.70 14.39
CA LEU A 90 -5.25 -10.80 15.52
C LEU A 90 -6.18 -9.61 15.40
N THR A 91 -6.75 -9.20 16.53
CA THR A 91 -7.41 -7.90 16.67
C THR A 91 -6.34 -6.79 16.79
N ALA A 92 -6.74 -5.53 16.60
CA ALA A 92 -5.83 -4.39 16.65
C ALA A 92 -5.03 -4.32 17.97
N SER A 93 -5.65 -4.69 19.10
CA SER A 93 -5.03 -4.72 20.45
C SER A 93 -4.03 -5.88 20.64
N GLN A 94 -4.16 -6.96 19.89
CA GLN A 94 -3.30 -8.15 19.99
C GLN A 94 -2.06 -8.07 19.09
N ILE A 95 -2.03 -7.08 18.17
CA ILE A 95 -0.95 -6.94 17.20
C ILE A 95 0.27 -6.32 17.82
N THR A 96 1.38 -7.04 17.78
CA THR A 96 2.73 -6.52 17.98
C THR A 96 3.51 -6.51 16.67
N ILE A 97 4.57 -5.70 16.61
CA ILE A 97 5.52 -5.69 15.51
C ILE A 97 6.83 -6.29 16.00
N ASP A 98 7.27 -7.32 15.32
CA ASP A 98 8.53 -7.99 15.62
C ASP A 98 9.56 -7.72 14.53
N HIS A 99 10.83 -7.60 14.93
CA HIS A 99 11.99 -7.53 14.05
C HIS A 99 12.54 -8.93 13.82
N VAL A 100 12.48 -9.45 12.59
CA VAL A 100 12.99 -10.79 12.24
C VAL A 100 14.46 -10.94 12.64
N LEU A 101 15.31 -10.02 12.18
CA LEU A 101 16.62 -9.80 12.77
C LEU A 101 16.44 -8.81 13.92
N PRO A 102 16.71 -9.20 15.17
CA PRO A 102 16.51 -8.34 16.33
C PRO A 102 17.32 -7.05 16.30
N ARG A 103 16.78 -5.99 16.89
CA ARG A 103 17.50 -4.70 16.99
C ARG A 103 18.82 -4.84 17.74
N ALA A 104 18.86 -5.69 18.76
CA ALA A 104 20.08 -6.01 19.51
C ALA A 104 21.17 -6.67 18.64
N GLN A 105 20.78 -7.28 17.52
CA GLN A 105 21.68 -7.88 16.53
C GLN A 105 21.84 -7.01 15.25
N GLY A 106 21.53 -5.71 15.33
CA GLY A 106 21.69 -4.77 14.22
C GLY A 106 20.50 -4.70 13.26
N GLY A 107 19.38 -5.32 13.59
CA GLY A 107 18.16 -5.27 12.77
C GLY A 107 17.55 -3.87 12.71
N ILE A 108 17.27 -3.39 11.49
CA ILE A 108 16.65 -2.09 11.25
C ILE A 108 15.13 -2.21 11.13
N THR A 109 14.41 -1.14 11.48
CA THR A 109 12.96 -1.05 11.26
C THR A 109 12.67 -0.81 9.80
N SER A 110 12.26 -1.85 9.08
CA SER A 110 11.92 -1.80 7.66
C SER A 110 10.87 -2.86 7.31
N PHE A 111 10.23 -2.71 6.14
CA PHE A 111 9.30 -3.72 5.65
C PHE A 111 9.97 -5.08 5.39
N LEU A 112 11.26 -5.10 5.11
CA LEU A 112 12.03 -6.34 4.86
C LEU A 112 12.48 -7.03 6.14
N ASN A 113 12.37 -6.36 7.29
CA ASN A 113 12.79 -6.90 8.58
C ASN A 113 11.69 -6.93 9.64
N CYS A 114 10.53 -6.32 9.41
CA CYS A 114 9.43 -6.32 10.37
C CYS A 114 8.26 -7.18 9.91
N VAL A 115 7.62 -7.85 10.88
CA VAL A 115 6.43 -8.68 10.66
C VAL A 115 5.40 -8.44 11.76
N VAL A 116 4.13 -8.74 11.46
CA VAL A 116 3.07 -8.81 12.48
C VAL A 116 3.25 -10.09 13.29
N SER A 117 3.23 -9.94 14.61
CA SER A 117 3.31 -11.03 15.56
C SER A 117 2.27 -10.89 16.68
N CYS A 118 1.81 -11.99 17.25
CA CYS A 118 1.10 -11.94 18.53
C CYS A 118 2.09 -11.82 19.69
N GLN A 119 1.63 -11.33 20.83
CA GLN A 119 2.46 -11.12 22.01
C GLN A 119 3.19 -12.41 22.45
N ILE A 120 2.52 -13.57 22.40
CA ILE A 120 3.08 -14.87 22.79
C ILE A 120 4.28 -15.21 21.90
N CYS A 121 4.12 -15.17 20.57
CA CYS A 121 5.21 -15.49 19.66
C CYS A 121 6.34 -14.45 19.73
N ASN A 122 6.01 -13.17 19.90
CA ASN A 122 7.00 -12.11 20.02
C ASN A 122 7.86 -12.30 21.28
N ASN A 123 7.24 -12.60 22.42
CA ASN A 123 7.94 -12.87 23.68
C ASN A 123 8.77 -14.16 23.59
N ALA A 124 8.26 -15.21 22.98
CA ALA A 124 8.99 -16.47 22.81
C ALA A 124 10.24 -16.30 21.92
N LYS A 125 10.15 -15.46 20.89
CA LYS A 125 11.28 -15.16 20.02
C LYS A 125 12.32 -14.28 20.72
N ALA A 126 11.88 -13.29 21.50
CA ALA A 126 12.75 -12.33 22.18
C ALA A 126 13.83 -11.73 21.25
N ASP A 127 15.05 -11.56 21.73
CA ASP A 127 16.19 -11.00 20.97
C ASP A 127 16.95 -12.04 20.13
N LYS A 128 16.23 -13.10 19.68
CA LYS A 128 16.77 -14.17 18.84
C LYS A 128 16.25 -14.02 17.41
N THR A 129 16.97 -14.54 16.42
CA THR A 129 16.40 -14.75 15.09
C THR A 129 15.34 -15.87 15.13
N PRO A 130 14.44 -15.99 14.16
CA PRO A 130 13.49 -17.10 14.12
C PRO A 130 14.20 -18.46 14.23
N GLU A 131 15.30 -18.64 13.53
CA GLU A 131 16.08 -19.88 13.53
C GLU A 131 16.66 -20.18 14.92
N GLN A 132 17.23 -19.16 15.59
CA GLN A 132 17.75 -19.28 16.97
C GLN A 132 16.65 -19.57 17.99
N ALA A 133 15.41 -19.13 17.72
CA ALA A 133 14.26 -19.39 18.56
C ALA A 133 13.52 -20.70 18.21
N GLY A 134 13.99 -21.46 17.21
CA GLY A 134 13.31 -22.65 16.71
C GLY A 134 11.96 -22.34 16.04
N MET A 135 11.78 -21.10 15.55
CA MET A 135 10.54 -20.61 14.97
C MET A 135 10.68 -20.47 13.45
N LYS A 136 9.57 -20.60 12.75
CA LYS A 136 9.52 -20.45 11.29
C LYS A 136 8.55 -19.33 10.90
N LEU A 137 8.97 -18.49 9.98
CA LEU A 137 8.09 -17.50 9.36
C LEU A 137 7.17 -18.16 8.34
N LEU A 138 5.90 -17.80 8.34
CA LEU A 138 4.93 -18.24 7.32
C LEU A 138 5.28 -17.69 5.94
N LYS A 139 5.78 -16.45 5.90
CA LYS A 139 6.21 -15.80 4.66
C LYS A 139 7.44 -14.94 4.93
N ARG A 140 8.37 -14.92 3.98
CA ARG A 140 9.50 -14.00 4.01
C ARG A 140 9.00 -12.55 3.96
N PRO A 141 9.52 -11.64 4.81
CA PRO A 141 9.14 -10.23 4.76
C PRO A 141 9.49 -9.61 3.40
N THR A 142 8.53 -8.89 2.84
CA THR A 142 8.68 -8.16 1.58
C THR A 142 8.19 -6.74 1.75
N HIS A 143 8.50 -5.84 0.81
CA HIS A 143 7.78 -4.58 0.74
C HIS A 143 6.30 -4.84 0.51
N PRO A 144 5.39 -4.02 1.08
CA PRO A 144 3.99 -4.10 0.72
C PRO A 144 3.86 -3.93 -0.79
N SER A 145 3.31 -4.92 -1.47
CA SER A 145 2.90 -4.75 -2.86
C SER A 145 1.83 -3.65 -2.92
N PHE A 146 1.81 -2.89 -4.00
CA PHE A 146 0.68 -2.02 -4.25
C PHE A 146 -0.53 -2.91 -4.53
N ASN A 147 -1.37 -3.07 -3.53
CA ASN A 147 -2.66 -3.71 -3.70
C ASN A 147 -3.74 -2.64 -3.52
N ALA A 148 -4.59 -2.47 -4.52
CA ALA A 148 -5.65 -1.48 -4.53
C ALA A 148 -6.59 -1.57 -3.33
N ALA A 149 -6.86 -2.78 -2.85
CA ALA A 149 -7.65 -3.01 -1.64
C ALA A 149 -7.09 -2.30 -0.40
N TYR A 150 -5.83 -1.85 -0.43
CA TYR A 150 -5.22 -1.05 0.65
C TYR A 150 -5.71 0.39 0.70
N PHE A 151 -6.19 0.91 -0.42
CA PHE A 151 -6.48 2.34 -0.56
C PHE A 151 -7.97 2.67 -0.63
N VAL A 152 -8.81 1.67 -0.81
CA VAL A 152 -10.26 1.83 -0.84
C VAL A 152 -10.83 1.27 0.45
N ALA A 153 -11.34 2.15 1.32
CA ALA A 153 -11.91 1.76 2.62
C ALA A 153 -13.19 0.93 2.45
N ASP A 154 -13.92 1.17 1.35
CA ASP A 154 -15.07 0.39 0.90
C ASP A 154 -14.98 0.19 -0.62
N PRO A 155 -14.63 -1.03 -1.07
CA PRO A 155 -14.44 -1.29 -2.50
C PRO A 155 -15.73 -1.18 -3.32
N GLN A 156 -16.91 -1.45 -2.74
CA GLN A 156 -18.14 -1.56 -3.51
C GLN A 156 -18.71 -0.20 -3.89
N GLU A 157 -18.57 0.82 -3.04
CA GLU A 157 -19.15 2.15 -3.27
C GLU A 157 -18.29 3.05 -4.16
N TYR A 158 -16.95 2.81 -4.21
CA TYR A 158 -15.99 3.71 -4.85
C TYR A 158 -15.12 3.04 -5.90
N TRP A 159 -15.48 1.83 -6.33
CA TRP A 159 -14.73 1.08 -7.32
C TRP A 159 -15.11 1.52 -8.73
N HIS A 160 -14.14 1.80 -9.57
CA HIS A 160 -14.36 2.03 -11.00
C HIS A 160 -14.03 0.76 -11.78
N LYS A 161 -14.91 0.34 -12.69
CA LYS A 161 -14.73 -0.91 -13.46
C LYS A 161 -13.40 -0.99 -14.21
N ASP A 162 -12.95 0.13 -14.77
CA ASP A 162 -11.70 0.17 -15.56
C ASP A 162 -10.45 0.03 -14.70
N TRP A 163 -10.57 0.03 -13.36
CA TRP A 163 -9.44 -0.25 -12.47
C TRP A 163 -9.09 -1.74 -12.42
N ASP A 164 -10.03 -2.61 -12.78
CA ASP A 164 -9.82 -4.07 -12.73
C ASP A 164 -8.67 -4.51 -13.64
N ASP A 165 -8.52 -3.86 -14.80
CA ASP A 165 -7.44 -4.16 -15.75
C ASP A 165 -6.03 -3.92 -15.17
N PHE A 166 -5.91 -3.08 -14.13
CA PHE A 166 -4.65 -2.68 -13.52
C PHE A 166 -4.44 -3.24 -12.12
N LEU A 167 -5.46 -3.76 -11.48
CA LEU A 167 -5.46 -4.06 -10.05
C LEU A 167 -5.68 -5.54 -9.74
N GLN A 168 -6.04 -6.35 -10.73
CA GLN A 168 -6.15 -7.82 -10.62
C GLN A 168 -4.81 -8.48 -11.02
N GLY A 169 -3.79 -8.31 -10.17
CA GLY A 169 -2.49 -8.94 -10.32
C GLY A 169 -2.02 -9.58 -9.02
#